data_e9f3f3d49d2e04ef7abe53b12dc9cb84
#
_entry.id   e9f3f3d49d2e04ef7abe53b12dc9cb84
#
_cell.length_a   1.000
_cell.length_b   1.000
_cell.length_c   1.000
_cell.angle_alpha   90.00
_cell.angle_beta   90.00
_cell.angle_gamma   90.00
#
_symmetry.space_group_name_H-M   'P 1'
#
loop_
_entity.id
_entity.type
_entity.pdbx_description
1 polymer ?
#
loop_
_entity_poly.entity_id
_entity_poly.type
_entity_poly.pdbx_seq_one_letter_code
_entity_poly.pdbx_strand_id
1 'polypeptide(L)'
;EWNGMWPQDQLQLPDTWELFQQITIIDGSTFELYLSNMKPLLALLVKRSELVIMNRCDEVSDENITRYRRGLKALNPQAELIFEDAEGEIEQEVLEEDLPYDMKADVIKIDPKDYGIWYIDAMDKQDRYEGKVVEFTGMVLKSPEFPKNYFVPGRMAMTCCEADMTFLGFICKAREARNLETKQWVKVRAKIGIEYQKDYHGEGPVLYAENVERAKEIKDVVQF
;
A
#
# COMPACT_ATOMS: atom_id res chain seq x y z
N GLU A 1 5.65 21.53 -17.19
CA GLU A 1 5.37 20.14 -17.59
C GLU A 1 6.68 19.41 -17.83
N TRP A 2 6.82 18.20 -17.27
CA TRP A 2 7.97 17.33 -17.43
C TRP A 2 7.56 16.09 -18.22
N ASN A 3 8.38 15.70 -19.21
CA ASN A 3 8.09 14.50 -20.00
C ASN A 3 8.37 13.26 -19.14
N GLY A 4 7.35 12.43 -18.91
CA GLY A 4 7.43 11.22 -18.10
C GLY A 4 8.40 10.14 -18.59
N MET A 5 8.91 10.26 -19.84
CA MET A 5 9.95 9.40 -20.39
C MET A 5 11.38 9.82 -19.99
N TRP A 6 11.53 10.97 -19.36
CA TRP A 6 12.83 11.47 -18.92
C TRP A 6 13.06 11.14 -17.46
N PRO A 7 14.28 10.75 -17.07
CA PRO A 7 14.61 10.50 -15.67
C PRO A 7 14.38 11.75 -14.81
N GLN A 8 13.66 11.60 -13.71
CA GLN A 8 13.31 12.72 -12.81
C GLN A 8 14.53 13.33 -12.10
N ASP A 9 15.61 12.58 -11.92
CA ASP A 9 16.86 13.04 -11.34
C ASP A 9 17.59 14.07 -12.23
N GLN A 10 17.18 14.18 -13.50
CA GLN A 10 17.67 15.21 -14.42
C GLN A 10 16.87 16.52 -14.34
N LEU A 11 15.77 16.54 -13.59
CA LEU A 11 15.00 17.76 -13.39
C LEU A 11 15.78 18.73 -12.49
N GLN A 12 16.25 19.82 -13.08
CA GLN A 12 16.91 20.91 -12.36
C GLN A 12 15.93 22.08 -12.23
N LEU A 13 15.53 22.37 -11.01
CA LEU A 13 14.73 23.55 -10.71
C LEU A 13 15.68 24.73 -10.40
N PRO A 14 15.30 25.97 -10.72
CA PRO A 14 16.00 27.15 -10.23
C PRO A 14 16.10 27.13 -8.69
N ASP A 15 17.19 27.62 -8.12
CA ASP A 15 17.42 27.60 -6.67
C ASP A 15 16.34 28.33 -5.86
N THR A 16 15.57 29.18 -6.51
CA THR A 16 14.47 29.96 -5.89
C THR A 16 13.11 29.26 -5.98
N TRP A 17 13.04 28.09 -6.62
CA TRP A 17 11.80 27.35 -6.80
C TRP A 17 11.77 26.17 -5.84
N GLU A 18 10.61 25.95 -5.25
CA GLU A 18 10.30 24.74 -4.47
C GLU A 18 9.26 23.92 -5.21
N LEU A 19 9.43 22.60 -5.21
CA LEU A 19 8.43 21.69 -5.73
C LEU A 19 7.28 21.62 -4.73
N PHE A 20 6.13 22.17 -5.10
CA PHE A 20 4.94 22.19 -4.24
C PHE A 20 4.16 20.87 -4.33
N GLN A 21 3.98 20.36 -5.55
CA GLN A 21 3.22 19.14 -5.81
C GLN A 21 3.72 18.47 -7.08
N GLN A 22 3.75 17.14 -7.07
CA GLN A 22 3.98 16.33 -8.26
C GLN A 22 2.68 15.62 -8.66
N ILE A 23 2.21 15.89 -9.87
CA ILE A 23 1.06 15.22 -10.48
C ILE A 23 1.57 14.35 -11.61
N THR A 24 1.26 13.05 -11.59
CA THR A 24 1.59 12.14 -12.70
C THR A 24 0.32 11.82 -13.49
N ILE A 25 0.37 12.06 -14.80
CA ILE A 25 -0.72 11.72 -15.72
C ILE A 25 -0.33 10.47 -16.50
N ILE A 26 -1.21 9.46 -16.48
CA ILE A 26 -1.02 8.16 -17.13
C ILE A 26 -2.14 7.97 -18.17
N ASP A 27 -1.77 7.56 -19.37
CA ASP A 27 -2.73 7.16 -20.41
C ASP A 27 -3.19 5.72 -20.16
N GLY A 28 -4.45 5.54 -19.73
CA GLY A 28 -5.04 4.25 -19.40
C GLY A 28 -5.08 3.29 -20.59
N SER A 29 -5.30 3.82 -21.80
CA SER A 29 -5.38 2.99 -23.04
C SER A 29 -4.07 2.30 -23.38
N THR A 30 -2.93 2.83 -22.91
CA THR A 30 -1.59 2.29 -23.19
C THR A 30 -0.87 1.80 -21.95
N PHE A 31 -1.50 1.90 -20.78
CA PHE A 31 -0.86 1.63 -19.48
C PHE A 31 -0.28 0.21 -19.39
N GLU A 32 -1.02 -0.81 -19.84
CA GLU A 32 -0.57 -2.20 -19.81
C GLU A 32 0.74 -2.40 -20.59
N LEU A 33 0.87 -1.73 -21.74
CA LEU A 33 2.07 -1.78 -22.55
C LEU A 33 3.27 -1.14 -21.83
N TYR A 34 3.06 0.02 -21.20
CA TYR A 34 4.10 0.70 -20.44
C TYR A 34 4.45 -0.04 -19.15
N LEU A 35 3.45 -0.59 -18.46
CA LEU A 35 3.66 -1.41 -17.28
C LEU A 35 4.53 -2.63 -17.59
N SER A 36 4.31 -3.29 -18.73
CA SER A 36 5.08 -4.47 -19.13
C SER A 36 6.51 -4.15 -19.54
N ASN A 37 6.76 -2.99 -20.16
CA ASN A 37 8.05 -2.66 -20.77
C ASN A 37 8.87 -1.65 -19.96
N MET A 38 8.23 -0.79 -19.17
CA MET A 38 8.85 0.36 -18.51
C MET A 38 8.46 0.47 -17.04
N LYS A 39 8.12 -0.64 -16.40
CA LYS A 39 7.65 -0.70 -15.01
C LYS A 39 8.54 0.08 -14.02
N PRO A 40 9.89 0.01 -14.08
CA PRO A 40 10.73 0.78 -13.15
C PRO A 40 10.58 2.30 -13.29
N LEU A 41 10.43 2.79 -14.52
CA LEU A 41 10.23 4.23 -14.77
C LEU A 41 8.88 4.70 -14.23
N LEU A 42 7.80 3.96 -14.51
CA LEU A 42 6.47 4.24 -13.98
C LEU A 42 6.46 4.22 -12.45
N ALA A 43 7.14 3.23 -11.86
CA ALA A 43 7.23 3.12 -10.41
C ALA A 43 7.89 4.35 -9.78
N LEU A 44 8.96 4.88 -10.38
CA LEU A 44 9.64 6.08 -9.90
C LEU A 44 8.74 7.33 -9.98
N LEU A 45 7.99 7.46 -11.07
CA LEU A 45 7.05 8.57 -11.25
C LEU A 45 5.96 8.54 -10.17
N VAL A 46 5.31 7.38 -10.00
CA VAL A 46 4.22 7.20 -9.04
C VAL A 46 4.68 7.36 -7.59
N LYS A 47 5.84 6.82 -7.23
CA LYS A 47 6.37 6.89 -5.85
C LYS A 47 6.54 8.31 -5.31
N ARG A 48 6.70 9.30 -6.18
CA ARG A 48 6.93 10.71 -5.81
C ARG A 48 5.70 11.59 -6.00
N SER A 49 4.61 11.04 -6.53
CA SER A 49 3.40 11.81 -6.84
C SER A 49 2.47 11.90 -5.64
N GLU A 50 1.96 13.07 -5.35
CA GLU A 50 0.83 13.26 -4.44
C GLU A 50 -0.50 12.93 -5.13
N LEU A 51 -0.56 13.12 -6.47
CA LEU A 51 -1.73 12.81 -7.27
C LEU A 51 -1.33 12.06 -8.53
N VAL A 52 -2.05 11.00 -8.84
CA VAL A 52 -1.92 10.24 -10.10
C VAL A 52 -3.27 10.25 -10.80
N ILE A 53 -3.31 10.79 -12.01
CA ILE A 53 -4.51 10.80 -12.86
C ILE A 53 -4.30 9.80 -13.99
N MET A 54 -5.14 8.78 -14.06
CA MET A 54 -5.19 7.87 -15.20
C MET A 54 -6.39 8.24 -16.07
N ASN A 55 -6.12 8.85 -17.21
CA ASN A 55 -7.15 9.26 -18.16
C ASN A 55 -7.30 8.26 -19.32
N ARG A 56 -8.28 8.49 -20.23
CA ARG A 56 -8.57 7.64 -21.38
C ARG A 56 -8.83 6.18 -20.97
N CYS A 57 -9.64 6.01 -19.95
CA CYS A 57 -10.02 4.68 -19.45
C CYS A 57 -11.26 4.10 -20.18
N ASP A 58 -11.73 4.71 -21.26
CA ASP A 58 -12.97 4.35 -21.97
C ASP A 58 -13.08 2.87 -22.36
N GLU A 59 -11.96 2.24 -22.71
CA GLU A 59 -11.91 0.84 -23.10
C GLU A 59 -11.24 -0.06 -22.03
N VAL A 60 -10.94 0.50 -20.86
CA VAL A 60 -10.35 -0.25 -19.74
C VAL A 60 -11.48 -0.91 -18.95
N SER A 61 -11.43 -2.23 -18.82
CA SER A 61 -12.44 -2.95 -18.03
C SER A 61 -12.36 -2.62 -16.54
N ASP A 62 -13.47 -2.72 -15.81
CA ASP A 62 -13.55 -2.49 -14.36
C ASP A 62 -12.57 -3.35 -13.58
N GLU A 63 -12.37 -4.60 -14.00
CA GLU A 63 -11.38 -5.51 -13.42
C GLU A 63 -9.94 -4.94 -13.56
N ASN A 64 -9.62 -4.41 -14.73
CA ASN A 64 -8.31 -3.79 -14.96
C ASN A 64 -8.15 -2.49 -14.18
N ILE A 65 -9.18 -1.64 -14.10
CA ILE A 65 -9.15 -0.42 -13.27
C ILE A 65 -8.88 -0.78 -11.81
N THR A 66 -9.57 -1.78 -11.27
CA THR A 66 -9.35 -2.27 -9.90
C THR A 66 -7.91 -2.78 -9.72
N ARG A 67 -7.39 -3.55 -10.68
CA ARG A 67 -6.01 -4.06 -10.66
C ARG A 67 -4.99 -2.92 -10.73
N TYR A 68 -5.21 -1.94 -11.61
CA TYR A 68 -4.32 -0.78 -11.74
C TYR A 68 -4.32 0.07 -10.49
N ARG A 69 -5.48 0.33 -9.90
CA ARG A 69 -5.62 1.05 -8.63
C ARG A 69 -4.80 0.37 -7.54
N ARG A 70 -4.92 -0.95 -7.38
CA ARG A 70 -4.15 -1.73 -6.40
C ARG A 70 -2.65 -1.63 -6.65
N GLY A 71 -2.22 -1.79 -7.89
CA GLY A 71 -0.79 -1.68 -8.26
C GLY A 71 -0.21 -0.29 -8.01
N LEU A 72 -0.94 0.77 -8.34
CA LEU A 72 -0.52 2.15 -8.11
C LEU A 72 -0.47 2.48 -6.60
N LYS A 73 -1.47 2.06 -5.83
CA LYS A 73 -1.48 2.19 -4.35
C LYS A 73 -0.37 1.38 -3.68
N ALA A 74 0.01 0.22 -4.23
CA ALA A 74 1.16 -0.54 -3.76
C ALA A 74 2.48 0.20 -3.94
N LEU A 75 2.61 0.97 -5.02
CA LEU A 75 3.77 1.82 -5.28
C LEU A 75 3.80 3.05 -4.38
N ASN A 76 2.65 3.67 -4.15
CA ASN A 76 2.49 4.84 -3.30
C ASN A 76 1.11 4.84 -2.61
N PRO A 77 1.03 4.31 -1.39
CA PRO A 77 -0.23 4.22 -0.64
C PRO A 77 -0.87 5.58 -0.35
N GLN A 78 -0.07 6.65 -0.33
CA GLN A 78 -0.52 8.00 0.01
C GLN A 78 -0.96 8.83 -1.20
N ALA A 79 -0.61 8.40 -2.41
CA ALA A 79 -1.02 9.13 -3.61
C ALA A 79 -2.54 9.09 -3.76
N GLU A 80 -3.14 10.23 -4.03
CA GLU A 80 -4.51 10.30 -4.51
C GLU A 80 -4.57 9.72 -5.94
N LEU A 81 -5.57 8.89 -6.24
CA LEU A 81 -5.72 8.25 -7.54
C LEU A 81 -7.07 8.64 -8.15
N ILE A 82 -7.02 9.26 -9.32
CA ILE A 82 -8.18 9.59 -10.13
C ILE A 82 -8.12 8.78 -11.42
N PHE A 83 -9.23 8.14 -11.77
CA PHE A 83 -9.42 7.45 -13.05
C PHE A 83 -10.50 8.17 -13.83
N GLU A 84 -10.25 8.46 -15.11
CA GLU A 84 -11.15 9.23 -15.96
C GLU A 84 -11.38 8.55 -17.30
N ASP A 85 -12.62 8.60 -17.77
CA ASP A 85 -13.03 8.29 -19.14
C ASP A 85 -13.60 9.54 -19.83
N ALA A 86 -14.26 9.38 -20.98
CA ALA A 86 -14.88 10.50 -21.73
C ALA A 86 -16.09 11.12 -20.98
N GLU A 87 -16.69 10.44 -20.00
CA GLU A 87 -17.83 10.90 -19.24
C GLU A 87 -17.41 11.62 -17.95
N GLY A 88 -16.16 11.44 -17.52
CA GLY A 88 -15.58 12.08 -16.34
C GLY A 88 -14.84 11.10 -15.42
N GLU A 89 -14.86 11.40 -14.12
CA GLU A 89 -14.19 10.55 -13.13
C GLU A 89 -14.96 9.23 -12.94
N ILE A 90 -14.21 8.13 -12.99
CA ILE A 90 -14.74 6.78 -12.73
C ILE A 90 -14.74 6.57 -11.22
N GLU A 91 -15.89 6.74 -10.59
CA GLU A 91 -16.11 6.38 -9.20
C GLU A 91 -16.23 4.86 -9.07
N GLN A 92 -15.13 4.17 -8.80
CA GLN A 92 -15.14 2.74 -8.56
C GLN A 92 -14.85 2.46 -7.08
N GLU A 93 -15.90 2.12 -6.35
CA GLU A 93 -15.75 1.63 -4.99
C GLU A 93 -15.53 0.11 -5.01
N VAL A 94 -14.43 -0.33 -4.38
CA VAL A 94 -14.28 -1.74 -4.00
C VAL A 94 -15.30 -2.02 -2.90
N LEU A 95 -16.31 -2.81 -3.21
CA LEU A 95 -17.33 -3.20 -2.23
C LEU A 95 -16.73 -4.20 -1.23
N GLU A 96 -17.28 -4.23 0.00
CA GLU A 96 -16.86 -5.23 1.00
C GLU A 96 -17.06 -6.67 0.50
N GLU A 97 -18.02 -6.88 -0.37
CA GLU A 97 -18.36 -8.18 -0.96
C GLU A 97 -17.29 -8.67 -1.96
N ASP A 98 -16.48 -7.76 -2.51
CA ASP A 98 -15.41 -8.07 -3.45
C ASP A 98 -14.08 -8.41 -2.74
N LEU A 99 -14.04 -8.27 -1.42
CA LEU A 99 -12.85 -8.60 -0.64
C LEU A 99 -12.72 -10.11 -0.45
N PRO A 100 -11.51 -10.68 -0.55
CA PRO A 100 -11.29 -12.13 -0.46
C PRO A 100 -11.39 -12.68 0.97
N TYR A 101 -11.83 -11.89 1.93
CA TYR A 101 -12.00 -12.24 3.33
C TYR A 101 -13.32 -11.68 3.88
N ASP A 102 -13.86 -12.35 4.89
CA ASP A 102 -15.16 -12.01 5.48
C ASP A 102 -15.05 -10.81 6.44
N MET A 103 -15.52 -9.64 5.98
CA MET A 103 -15.56 -8.40 6.76
C MET A 103 -16.58 -8.44 7.91
N LYS A 104 -17.50 -9.38 7.93
CA LYS A 104 -18.53 -9.53 8.98
C LYS A 104 -18.10 -10.48 10.10
N ALA A 105 -16.96 -11.16 9.92
CA ALA A 105 -16.43 -12.07 10.94
C ALA A 105 -15.97 -11.31 12.20
N ASP A 106 -16.13 -11.90 13.39
CA ASP A 106 -15.59 -11.34 14.64
C ASP A 106 -14.06 -11.15 14.58
N VAL A 107 -13.39 -12.01 13.82
CA VAL A 107 -11.96 -11.92 13.52
C VAL A 107 -11.78 -12.12 12.02
N ILE A 108 -11.35 -11.07 11.34
CA ILE A 108 -11.04 -11.10 9.91
C ILE A 108 -9.70 -11.83 9.73
N LYS A 109 -9.74 -13.02 9.13
CA LYS A 109 -8.53 -13.80 8.85
C LYS A 109 -7.99 -13.44 7.48
N ILE A 110 -6.76 -12.95 7.46
CA ILE A 110 -6.08 -12.56 6.24
C ILE A 110 -5.12 -13.67 5.83
N ASP A 111 -5.44 -14.35 4.74
CA ASP A 111 -4.56 -15.34 4.15
C ASP A 111 -3.29 -14.67 3.58
N PRO A 112 -2.15 -15.38 3.56
CA PRO A 112 -0.90 -14.82 3.03
C PRO A 112 -1.02 -14.23 1.62
N LYS A 113 -1.80 -14.83 0.73
CA LYS A 113 -2.01 -14.37 -0.64
C LYS A 113 -2.85 -13.07 -0.70
N ASP A 114 -3.69 -12.82 0.30
CA ASP A 114 -4.63 -11.69 0.35
C ASP A 114 -4.06 -10.51 1.14
N TYR A 115 -2.85 -10.67 1.71
CA TYR A 115 -2.22 -9.65 2.55
C TYR A 115 -2.07 -8.29 1.86
N GLY A 116 -1.68 -8.30 0.59
CA GLY A 116 -1.50 -7.05 -0.18
C GLY A 116 -2.82 -6.32 -0.40
N ILE A 117 -3.88 -7.06 -0.72
CA ILE A 117 -5.22 -6.50 -0.89
C ILE A 117 -5.70 -5.87 0.41
N TRP A 118 -5.57 -6.60 1.53
CA TRP A 118 -5.92 -6.08 2.84
C TRP A 118 -5.15 -4.83 3.21
N TYR A 119 -3.82 -4.83 3.02
CA TYR A 119 -2.98 -3.69 3.36
C TYR A 119 -3.40 -2.42 2.63
N ILE A 120 -3.64 -2.52 1.31
CA ILE A 120 -4.05 -1.38 0.49
C ILE A 120 -5.45 -0.91 0.88
N ASP A 121 -6.41 -1.83 0.99
CA ASP A 121 -7.79 -1.47 1.31
C ASP A 121 -7.88 -0.84 2.71
N ALA A 122 -7.11 -1.34 3.69
CA ALA A 122 -7.07 -0.77 5.03
C ALA A 122 -6.43 0.63 5.08
N MET A 123 -5.49 0.94 4.17
CA MET A 123 -4.93 2.29 4.03
C MET A 123 -5.91 3.24 3.34
N ASP A 124 -6.62 2.77 2.33
CA ASP A 124 -7.50 3.58 1.48
C ASP A 124 -8.89 3.80 2.10
N LYS A 125 -9.43 2.78 2.76
CA LYS A 125 -10.76 2.77 3.38
C LYS A 125 -10.67 2.52 4.89
N GLN A 126 -9.99 3.41 5.60
CA GLN A 126 -9.67 3.26 7.02
C GLN A 126 -10.91 3.03 7.90
N ASP A 127 -11.98 3.78 7.65
CA ASP A 127 -13.25 3.69 8.41
C ASP A 127 -13.87 2.30 8.37
N ARG A 128 -13.64 1.55 7.27
CA ARG A 128 -14.11 0.17 7.10
C ARG A 128 -13.51 -0.78 8.13
N TYR A 129 -12.27 -0.49 8.55
CA TYR A 129 -11.49 -1.36 9.44
C TYR A 129 -11.41 -0.87 10.87
N GLU A 130 -11.80 0.37 11.16
CA GLU A 130 -11.74 0.89 12.51
C GLU A 130 -12.53 0.02 13.49
N GLY A 131 -11.88 -0.38 14.55
CA GLY A 131 -12.48 -1.24 15.58
C GLY A 131 -12.57 -2.73 15.23
N LYS A 132 -12.29 -3.14 13.99
CA LYS A 132 -12.26 -4.55 13.58
C LYS A 132 -11.06 -5.28 14.17
N VAL A 133 -11.19 -6.58 14.34
CA VAL A 133 -10.10 -7.47 14.77
C VAL A 133 -9.61 -8.26 13.57
N VAL A 134 -8.31 -8.23 13.33
CA VAL A 134 -7.66 -8.97 12.23
C VAL A 134 -6.69 -10.01 12.76
N GLU A 135 -6.51 -11.09 12.01
CA GLU A 135 -5.51 -12.11 12.29
C GLU A 135 -4.72 -12.43 11.01
N PHE A 136 -3.40 -12.30 11.08
CA PHE A 136 -2.51 -12.55 9.94
C PHE A 136 -1.12 -13.01 10.40
N THR A 137 -0.31 -13.47 9.45
CA THR A 137 1.09 -13.82 9.68
C THR A 137 2.01 -12.84 8.96
N GLY A 138 2.96 -12.28 9.71
CA GLY A 138 3.93 -11.33 9.19
C GLY A 138 5.32 -11.48 9.78
N MET A 139 6.29 -10.88 9.12
CA MET A 139 7.66 -10.73 9.60
C MET A 139 7.77 -9.48 10.47
N VAL A 140 8.50 -9.56 11.54
CA VAL A 140 8.74 -8.45 12.46
C VAL A 140 9.78 -7.49 11.89
N LEU A 141 9.44 -6.20 11.84
CA LEU A 141 10.38 -5.11 11.65
C LEU A 141 10.41 -4.25 12.91
N LYS A 142 11.60 -3.94 13.40
CA LYS A 142 11.83 -3.02 14.53
C LYS A 142 12.82 -1.95 14.11
N SER A 143 12.58 -0.73 14.57
CA SER A 143 13.53 0.37 14.47
C SER A 143 14.00 0.78 15.88
N PRO A 144 15.26 1.21 16.04
CA PRO A 144 15.73 1.82 17.29
C PRO A 144 14.93 3.05 17.73
N GLU A 145 14.29 3.72 16.79
CA GLU A 145 13.45 4.91 17.01
C GLU A 145 12.08 4.57 17.58
N PHE A 146 11.64 3.32 17.45
CA PHE A 146 10.34 2.89 17.96
C PHE A 146 10.34 2.76 19.49
N PRO A 147 9.23 3.13 20.14
CA PRO A 147 9.00 2.76 21.53
C PRO A 147 9.17 1.25 21.74
N LYS A 148 9.66 0.83 22.91
CA LYS A 148 9.97 -0.60 23.21
C LYS A 148 8.79 -1.56 23.06
N ASN A 149 7.56 -1.04 23.12
CA ASN A 149 6.32 -1.80 22.95
C ASN A 149 5.76 -1.71 21.53
N TYR A 150 6.53 -1.17 20.57
CA TYR A 150 6.13 -1.04 19.17
C TYR A 150 6.98 -1.95 18.28
N PHE A 151 6.36 -2.47 17.25
CA PHE A 151 6.99 -3.15 16.12
C PHE A 151 6.07 -3.06 14.91
N VAL A 152 6.56 -3.44 13.75
CA VAL A 152 5.74 -3.53 12.53
C VAL A 152 5.72 -4.98 12.08
N PRO A 153 4.60 -5.70 12.25
CA PRO A 153 4.37 -6.98 11.58
C PRO A 153 4.00 -6.73 10.14
N GLY A 154 4.72 -7.33 9.20
CA GLY A 154 4.48 -7.04 7.79
C GLY A 154 4.99 -8.12 6.85
N ARG A 155 4.93 -7.82 5.56
CA ARG A 155 5.37 -8.70 4.49
C ARG A 155 6.23 -7.93 3.49
N MET A 156 7.21 -8.62 2.92
CA MET A 156 7.89 -8.09 1.75
C MET A 156 6.96 -8.13 0.55
N ALA A 157 6.89 -7.04 -0.18
CA ALA A 157 6.14 -6.94 -1.43
C ALA A 157 7.06 -6.57 -2.58
N MET A 158 6.83 -7.18 -3.72
CA MET A 158 7.48 -6.84 -4.97
C MET A 158 6.56 -5.93 -5.77
N THR A 159 6.95 -4.66 -5.90
CA THR A 159 6.13 -3.66 -6.59
C THR A 159 6.44 -3.58 -8.07
N CYS A 160 7.71 -3.63 -8.49
CA CYS A 160 8.06 -3.58 -9.89
C CYS A 160 9.05 -4.68 -10.34
N CYS A 161 10.03 -5.04 -9.52
CA CYS A 161 11.01 -6.08 -9.81
C CYS A 161 11.66 -6.57 -8.52
N GLU A 162 12.46 -7.64 -8.59
CA GLU A 162 13.17 -8.19 -7.42
C GLU A 162 14.10 -7.19 -6.71
N ALA A 163 14.60 -6.19 -7.44
CA ALA A 163 15.43 -5.14 -6.87
C ALA A 163 14.63 -4.07 -6.11
N ASP A 164 13.31 -4.05 -6.26
CA ASP A 164 12.41 -3.07 -5.64
C ASP A 164 11.42 -3.75 -4.69
N MET A 165 11.98 -4.29 -3.62
CA MET A 165 11.24 -4.91 -2.55
C MET A 165 10.88 -3.86 -1.50
N THR A 166 9.60 -3.74 -1.19
CA THR A 166 9.08 -2.84 -0.15
C THR A 166 8.51 -3.64 1.00
N PHE A 167 8.72 -3.18 2.23
CA PHE A 167 8.11 -3.80 3.40
C PHE A 167 6.76 -3.12 3.68
N LEU A 168 5.68 -3.89 3.61
CA LEU A 168 4.32 -3.45 3.90
C LEU A 168 3.92 -3.92 5.30
N GLY A 169 3.51 -3.01 6.16
CA GLY A 169 3.04 -3.34 7.49
C GLY A 169 2.55 -2.12 8.25
N PHE A 170 1.73 -2.36 9.26
CA PHE A 170 1.21 -1.33 10.14
C PHE A 170 1.94 -1.32 11.47
N ILE A 171 2.07 -0.14 12.08
CA ILE A 171 2.58 -0.03 13.44
C ILE A 171 1.70 -0.87 14.36
N CYS A 172 2.33 -1.71 15.17
CA CYS A 172 1.66 -2.59 16.12
C CYS A 172 2.14 -2.31 17.54
N LYS A 173 1.20 -2.04 18.42
CA LYS A 173 1.43 -1.85 19.85
C LYS A 173 1.18 -3.17 20.59
N ALA A 174 2.22 -3.74 21.20
CA ALA A 174 2.16 -5.02 21.90
C ALA A 174 3.12 -5.06 23.08
N ARG A 175 2.73 -5.74 24.17
CA ARG A 175 3.63 -5.99 25.30
C ARG A 175 4.78 -6.93 24.91
N GLU A 176 4.49 -7.88 24.05
CA GLU A 176 5.40 -8.91 23.52
C GLU A 176 6.51 -8.30 22.66
N ALA A 177 6.31 -7.10 22.09
CA ALA A 177 7.26 -6.42 21.23
C ALA A 177 8.68 -6.33 21.83
N ARG A 178 8.79 -6.27 23.17
CA ARG A 178 10.10 -6.22 23.86
C ARG A 178 10.95 -7.46 23.63
N ASN A 179 10.31 -8.61 23.41
CA ASN A 179 10.95 -9.93 23.26
C ASN A 179 11.03 -10.39 21.82
N LEU A 180 10.55 -9.58 20.86
CA LEU A 180 10.59 -9.88 19.44
C LEU A 180 11.88 -9.34 18.82
N GLU A 181 12.39 -10.08 17.85
CA GLU A 181 13.55 -9.71 17.05
C GLU A 181 13.15 -9.41 15.61
N THR A 182 13.84 -8.47 14.95
CA THR A 182 13.65 -8.18 13.53
C THR A 182 13.90 -9.44 12.70
N LYS A 183 13.07 -9.64 11.68
CA LYS A 183 13.01 -10.83 10.81
C LYS A 183 12.40 -12.09 11.44
N GLN A 184 12.00 -12.05 12.71
CA GLN A 184 11.21 -13.13 13.31
C GLN A 184 9.82 -13.16 12.67
N TRP A 185 9.25 -14.35 12.45
CA TRP A 185 7.89 -14.51 11.96
C TRP A 185 6.92 -14.69 13.12
N VAL A 186 5.81 -13.96 13.04
CA VAL A 186 4.76 -13.97 14.06
C VAL A 186 3.37 -14.03 13.42
N LYS A 187 2.47 -14.71 14.11
CA LYS A 187 1.03 -14.62 13.89
C LYS A 187 0.48 -13.58 14.85
N VAL A 188 -0.16 -12.57 14.32
CA VAL A 188 -0.68 -11.43 15.09
C VAL A 188 -2.20 -11.46 15.01
N ARG A 189 -2.85 -11.34 16.16
CA ARG A 189 -4.25 -10.99 16.28
C ARG A 189 -4.33 -9.63 16.94
N ALA A 190 -4.96 -8.67 16.28
CA ALA A 190 -4.97 -7.29 16.72
C ALA A 190 -6.25 -6.56 16.36
N LYS A 191 -6.68 -5.65 17.22
CA LYS A 191 -7.72 -4.68 16.91
C LYS A 191 -7.11 -3.51 16.13
N ILE A 192 -7.78 -3.05 15.10
CA ILE A 192 -7.38 -1.88 14.30
C ILE A 192 -7.96 -0.62 14.93
N GLY A 193 -7.12 0.40 15.11
CA GLY A 193 -7.51 1.77 15.39
C GLY A 193 -6.91 2.70 14.34
N ILE A 194 -7.43 3.90 14.22
CA ILE A 194 -6.91 4.92 13.30
C ILE A 194 -6.23 6.00 14.13
N GLU A 195 -4.97 6.29 13.82
CA GLU A 195 -4.17 7.28 14.53
C GLU A 195 -3.26 8.05 13.58
N TYR A 196 -2.96 9.29 13.95
CA TYR A 196 -1.90 10.05 13.29
C TYR A 196 -0.52 9.42 13.57
N GLN A 197 0.21 9.11 12.51
CA GLN A 197 1.57 8.58 12.60
C GLN A 197 2.50 9.41 11.70
N LYS A 198 3.67 9.77 12.24
CA LYS A 198 4.66 10.52 11.47
C LYS A 198 5.13 9.77 10.23
N ASP A 199 5.27 8.45 10.34
CA ASP A 199 5.72 7.59 9.26
C ASP A 199 4.67 7.48 8.13
N TYR A 200 3.40 7.77 8.44
CA TYR A 200 2.32 7.82 7.44
C TYR A 200 2.10 9.24 6.88
N HIS A 201 2.74 10.25 7.47
CA HIS A 201 2.47 11.67 7.20
C HIS A 201 0.99 12.06 7.36
N GLY A 202 0.23 11.30 8.14
CA GLY A 202 -1.21 11.48 8.33
C GLY A 202 -1.81 10.44 9.26
N GLU A 203 -3.13 10.31 9.22
CA GLU A 203 -3.85 9.25 9.91
C GLU A 203 -3.72 7.94 9.16
N GLY A 204 -3.69 6.83 9.90
CA GLY A 204 -3.60 5.50 9.32
C GLY A 204 -3.79 4.39 10.33
N PRO A 205 -3.90 3.13 9.87
CA PRO A 205 -4.15 1.99 10.71
C PRO A 205 -3.02 1.72 11.70
N VAL A 206 -3.39 1.55 12.95
CA VAL A 206 -2.50 1.11 14.05
C VAL A 206 -3.10 -0.14 14.68
N LEU A 207 -2.27 -1.15 14.85
CA LEU A 207 -2.66 -2.44 15.41
C LEU A 207 -2.46 -2.45 16.93
N TYR A 208 -3.49 -2.81 17.65
CA TYR A 208 -3.44 -3.08 19.10
C TYR A 208 -3.47 -4.58 19.29
N ALA A 209 -2.31 -5.18 19.49
CA ALA A 209 -2.20 -6.63 19.60
C ALA A 209 -2.97 -7.18 20.81
N GLU A 210 -3.84 -8.15 20.52
CA GLU A 210 -4.50 -9.00 21.52
C GLU A 210 -3.66 -10.25 21.79
N ASN A 211 -3.02 -10.78 20.73
CA ASN A 211 -2.14 -11.95 20.81
C ASN A 211 -1.03 -11.88 19.77
N VAL A 212 0.17 -12.30 20.14
CA VAL A 212 1.32 -12.42 19.24
C VAL A 212 2.02 -13.75 19.51
N GLU A 213 2.03 -14.63 18.54
CA GLU A 213 2.62 -15.96 18.61
C GLU A 213 3.71 -16.14 17.56
N ARG A 214 4.71 -17.01 17.83
CA ARG A 214 5.69 -17.40 16.82
C ARG A 214 5.02 -18.16 15.69
N ALA A 215 5.39 -17.83 14.47
CA ALA A 215 4.87 -18.48 13.26
C ALA A 215 6.00 -19.01 12.39
N LYS A 216 5.62 -19.87 11.44
CA LYS A 216 6.55 -20.31 10.38
C LYS A 216 6.70 -19.20 9.35
N GLU A 217 7.89 -19.13 8.77
CA GLU A 217 8.18 -18.25 7.66
C GLU A 217 7.26 -18.52 6.47
N ILE A 218 6.76 -17.43 5.86
CA ILE A 218 6.06 -17.47 4.58
C ILE A 218 7.05 -16.99 3.52
N LYS A 219 7.41 -17.88 2.60
CA LYS A 219 8.43 -17.62 1.58
C LYS A 219 7.93 -16.73 0.43
N ASP A 220 6.62 -16.77 0.19
CA ASP A 220 6.02 -16.02 -0.90
C ASP A 220 6.06 -14.52 -0.59
N VAL A 221 6.45 -13.72 -1.55
CA VAL A 221 6.34 -12.25 -1.51
C VAL A 221 4.97 -11.82 -1.99
N VAL A 222 4.48 -10.72 -1.43
CA VAL A 222 3.24 -10.10 -1.89
C VAL A 222 3.46 -9.57 -3.32
N GLN A 223 2.51 -9.85 -4.21
CA GLN A 223 2.46 -9.36 -5.58
C GLN A 223 1.15 -8.59 -5.80
N PHE A 224 1.18 -7.58 -6.68
CA PHE A 224 0.05 -6.73 -7.05
C PHE A 224 -0.20 -6.76 -8.54
#